data_3cbb87db78ed61b85dcd18e94680883f
#
_entry.id   3cbb87db78ed61b85dcd18e94680883f
#
_cell.length_a   1.000
_cell.length_b   1.000
_cell.length_c   1.000
_cell.angle_alpha   90.00
_cell.angle_beta   90.00
_cell.angle_gamma   90.00
#
_symmetry.space_group_name_H-M   'P 1'
#
loop_
_entity.id
_entity.type
_entity.pdbx_description
1 polymer ?
#
loop_
_entity_poly.entity_id
_entity_poly.type
_entity_poly.pdbx_seq_one_letter_code
_entity_poly.pdbx_strand_id
1 'polypeptide(L)'
;MRAPNPSLPRATRVSLSRTARLALGAAALALGLAATPATAIVGGREGAAVPGAASAVMVLTSGGGVCSGIVVAPDAVLTAGHCVAGVGENRVHYRDETGRPVLAETAARLLHPAYDGDAIRGRTRSIDLALLRTREPLPARFVPATLSAAMPRAGQGLTLAGYGAARGGDRRSIGRYRGATLAVVEPYGPSRILVWMQAPGAGGCQGDSGGPILEGGAVVAVAAWVKDACGGLTQGILLGPQRDWIDRTLAGWGASARW
;
A
#
# COMPACT_ATOMS: atom_id res chain seq x y z
N MET A 1 -35.23 66.53 48.38
CA MET A 1 -35.67 66.21 47.02
C MET A 1 -35.00 64.92 46.60
N ARG A 2 -35.76 63.80 46.57
CA ARG A 2 -35.24 62.44 46.07
C ARG A 2 -35.75 62.24 44.66
N ALA A 3 -34.85 61.98 43.73
CA ALA A 3 -35.18 61.63 42.35
C ALA A 3 -35.68 60.14 42.21
N PRO A 4 -36.63 59.85 41.34
CA PRO A 4 -37.16 58.50 41.16
C PRO A 4 -36.24 57.64 40.36
N ASN A 5 -36.16 56.38 40.76
CA ASN A 5 -35.36 55.28 40.13
C ASN A 5 -36.09 54.74 38.86
N PRO A 6 -35.44 54.59 37.73
CA PRO A 6 -36.07 54.00 36.55
C PRO A 6 -36.15 52.45 36.63
N SER A 7 -37.34 51.92 36.43
CA SER A 7 -37.70 50.52 36.43
C SER A 7 -37.13 49.84 35.15
N LEU A 8 -36.38 48.76 35.39
CA LEU A 8 -35.86 47.84 34.31
C LEU A 8 -37.02 47.04 33.65
N PRO A 9 -36.96 46.78 32.32
CA PRO A 9 -37.97 45.99 31.62
C PRO A 9 -37.87 44.51 32.01
N ARG A 10 -39.01 43.85 32.24
CA ARG A 10 -39.17 42.43 32.50
C ARG A 10 -38.77 41.62 31.28
N ALA A 11 -37.80 40.71 31.43
CA ALA A 11 -37.43 39.73 30.43
C ALA A 11 -38.58 38.72 30.20
N THR A 12 -39.10 38.70 29.01
CA THR A 12 -40.09 37.69 28.55
C THR A 12 -39.40 36.33 28.39
N ARG A 13 -39.79 35.36 29.24
CA ARG A 13 -39.34 33.98 29.10
C ARG A 13 -40.13 33.35 27.93
N VAL A 14 -39.43 33.06 26.83
CA VAL A 14 -39.96 32.24 25.76
C VAL A 14 -39.91 30.76 26.22
N SER A 15 -41.08 30.17 26.46
CA SER A 15 -41.22 28.76 26.80
C SER A 15 -41.26 27.95 25.50
N LEU A 16 -40.17 27.24 25.19
CA LEU A 16 -40.16 26.27 24.11
C LEU A 16 -40.95 25.02 24.50
N SER A 17 -41.89 24.60 23.66
CA SER A 17 -42.72 23.39 23.85
C SER A 17 -41.87 22.12 23.97
N ARG A 18 -42.38 21.12 24.71
CA ARG A 18 -41.69 19.82 24.89
C ARG A 18 -41.35 19.10 23.56
N THR A 19 -42.14 19.34 22.53
CA THR A 19 -41.92 18.79 21.16
C THR A 19 -40.73 19.44 20.48
N ALA A 20 -40.46 20.72 20.66
CA ALA A 20 -39.28 21.39 20.09
C ALA A 20 -37.96 20.89 20.73
N ARG A 21 -37.98 20.51 22.00
CA ARG A 21 -36.78 19.97 22.68
C ARG A 21 -36.44 18.55 22.27
N LEU A 22 -37.43 17.73 21.92
CA LEU A 22 -37.23 16.37 21.40
C LEU A 22 -36.70 16.38 19.95
N ALA A 23 -37.14 17.34 19.12
CA ALA A 23 -36.64 17.46 17.74
C ALA A 23 -35.18 17.92 17.67
N LEU A 24 -34.74 18.84 18.58
CA LEU A 24 -33.32 19.22 18.64
C LEU A 24 -32.43 18.13 19.20
N GLY A 25 -32.89 17.27 20.09
CA GLY A 25 -32.16 16.13 20.63
C GLY A 25 -31.94 15.04 19.60
N ALA A 26 -32.91 14.75 18.70
CA ALA A 26 -32.81 13.78 17.67
C ALA A 26 -31.87 14.21 16.51
N ALA A 27 -31.85 15.51 16.18
CA ALA A 27 -30.94 16.05 15.16
C ALA A 27 -29.47 16.06 15.61
N ALA A 28 -29.19 16.23 16.90
CA ALA A 28 -27.84 16.18 17.45
C ALA A 28 -27.27 14.75 17.53
N LEU A 29 -28.12 13.73 17.65
CA LEU A 29 -27.71 12.32 17.73
C LEU A 29 -27.42 11.71 16.34
N ALA A 30 -27.98 12.27 15.26
CA ALA A 30 -27.77 11.81 13.89
C ALA A 30 -26.45 12.27 13.25
N LEU A 31 -25.75 13.26 13.82
CA LEU A 31 -24.46 13.75 13.32
C LEU A 31 -23.23 12.97 13.88
N GLY A 32 -23.42 12.00 14.75
CA GLY A 32 -22.34 11.34 15.50
C GLY A 32 -21.82 10.02 14.94
N LEU A 33 -22.34 9.49 13.83
CA LEU A 33 -21.96 8.18 13.26
C LEU A 33 -21.48 8.27 11.82
N ALA A 34 -20.67 9.26 11.48
CA ALA A 34 -19.78 9.14 10.35
C ALA A 34 -18.67 8.15 10.76
N ALA A 35 -18.87 6.85 10.48
CA ALA A 35 -17.81 5.86 10.55
C ALA A 35 -16.67 6.35 9.66
N THR A 36 -15.57 6.81 10.26
CA THR A 36 -14.34 7.09 9.52
C THR A 36 -13.95 5.80 8.84
N PRO A 37 -13.79 5.78 7.49
CA PRO A 37 -13.34 4.58 6.81
C PRO A 37 -12.01 4.12 7.43
N ALA A 38 -11.93 2.86 7.81
CA ALA A 38 -10.69 2.25 8.27
C ALA A 38 -9.67 2.34 7.14
N THR A 39 -8.63 3.12 7.33
CA THR A 39 -7.58 3.37 6.36
C THR A 39 -6.43 2.41 6.60
N ALA A 40 -5.97 1.69 5.61
CA ALA A 40 -4.75 0.89 5.58
C ALA A 40 -4.02 1.09 4.24
N ILE A 41 -2.87 0.74 4.12
CA ILE A 41 -1.60 1.50 4.17
C ILE A 41 -1.88 2.60 5.16
N VAL A 42 -1.11 2.81 6.16
CA VAL A 42 -1.44 3.85 7.16
C VAL A 42 -1.89 5.11 6.42
N GLY A 43 -3.11 5.60 6.68
CA GLY A 43 -3.67 6.76 6.00
C GLY A 43 -4.18 6.56 4.55
N GLY A 44 -4.17 5.33 4.00
CA GLY A 44 -4.55 5.06 2.61
C GLY A 44 -6.06 4.86 2.38
N ARG A 45 -6.47 4.81 1.10
CA ARG A 45 -7.82 4.43 0.66
C ARG A 45 -7.86 2.96 0.29
N GLU A 46 -9.02 2.31 0.48
CA GLU A 46 -9.24 0.89 0.14
C GLU A 46 -10.08 0.75 -1.13
N GLY A 47 -9.84 -0.31 -1.89
CA GLY A 47 -10.73 -0.79 -2.92
C GLY A 47 -10.16 -0.82 -4.35
N ALA A 48 -11.02 -1.23 -5.29
CA ALA A 48 -10.66 -1.43 -6.70
C ALA A 48 -10.28 -0.14 -7.43
N ALA A 49 -10.67 1.03 -6.90
CA ALA A 49 -10.29 2.33 -7.45
C ALA A 49 -8.84 2.75 -7.12
N VAL A 50 -8.15 2.00 -6.23
CA VAL A 50 -6.72 2.23 -5.95
C VAL A 50 -5.91 1.80 -7.17
N PRO A 51 -5.01 2.67 -7.69
CA PRO A 51 -4.16 2.32 -8.82
C PRO A 51 -3.41 0.99 -8.61
N GLY A 52 -3.28 0.19 -9.67
CA GLY A 52 -2.60 -1.11 -9.63
C GLY A 52 -3.44 -2.28 -9.08
N ALA A 53 -4.70 -2.07 -8.65
CA ALA A 53 -5.53 -3.13 -8.08
C ALA A 53 -5.70 -4.35 -9.01
N ALA A 54 -5.85 -4.10 -10.33
CA ALA A 54 -5.99 -5.16 -11.33
C ALA A 54 -4.71 -6.00 -11.54
N SER A 55 -3.56 -5.51 -11.08
CA SER A 55 -2.27 -6.20 -11.19
C SER A 55 -1.74 -6.69 -9.84
N ALA A 56 -2.49 -6.47 -8.75
CA ALA A 56 -1.99 -6.75 -7.40
C ALA A 56 -2.45 -8.11 -6.89
N VAL A 57 -1.54 -8.82 -6.25
CA VAL A 57 -1.77 -10.09 -5.56
C VAL A 57 -1.05 -10.09 -4.21
N MET A 58 -1.43 -11.02 -3.33
CA MET A 58 -0.66 -11.28 -2.12
C MET A 58 0.39 -12.37 -2.40
N VAL A 59 1.53 -12.26 -1.74
CA VAL A 59 2.56 -13.31 -1.70
C VAL A 59 2.64 -13.82 -0.28
N LEU A 60 2.30 -15.09 -0.08
CA LEU A 60 2.35 -15.74 1.23
C LEU A 60 3.60 -16.62 1.32
N THR A 61 4.16 -16.72 2.54
CA THR A 61 5.32 -17.56 2.83
C THR A 61 4.94 -18.71 3.74
N SER A 62 5.63 -19.84 3.64
CA SER A 62 5.45 -21.01 4.51
C SER A 62 5.64 -20.71 6.00
N GLY A 63 6.37 -19.65 6.34
CA GLY A 63 6.54 -19.16 7.72
C GLY A 63 5.40 -18.25 8.21
N GLY A 64 4.27 -18.14 7.49
CA GLY A 64 3.13 -17.28 7.85
C GLY A 64 3.36 -15.80 7.57
N GLY A 65 4.39 -15.45 6.80
CA GLY A 65 4.61 -14.09 6.31
C GLY A 65 3.64 -13.72 5.20
N VAL A 66 3.34 -12.42 5.12
CA VAL A 66 2.50 -11.83 4.08
C VAL A 66 3.28 -10.70 3.42
N CYS A 67 3.29 -10.72 2.10
CA CYS A 67 3.79 -9.65 1.24
C CYS A 67 2.75 -9.34 0.16
N SER A 68 2.99 -8.26 -0.56
CA SER A 68 2.29 -7.90 -1.78
C SER A 68 3.11 -8.33 -3.00
N GLY A 69 2.46 -8.40 -4.17
CA GLY A 69 3.12 -8.69 -5.43
C GLY A 69 2.41 -8.03 -6.59
N ILE A 70 3.11 -7.91 -7.70
CA ILE A 70 2.69 -7.22 -8.92
C ILE A 70 2.71 -8.23 -10.05
N VAL A 71 1.56 -8.53 -10.64
CA VAL A 71 1.48 -9.36 -11.85
C VAL A 71 2.13 -8.59 -13.00
N VAL A 72 3.19 -9.14 -13.58
CA VAL A 72 3.97 -8.54 -14.69
C VAL A 72 3.87 -9.33 -15.98
N ALA A 73 3.39 -10.59 -15.90
CA ALA A 73 3.00 -11.44 -17.02
C ALA A 73 1.91 -12.40 -16.53
N PRO A 74 1.20 -13.14 -17.41
CA PRO A 74 0.10 -14.02 -17.00
C PRO A 74 0.45 -15.04 -15.91
N ASP A 75 1.70 -15.49 -15.85
CA ASP A 75 2.21 -16.45 -14.87
C ASP A 75 3.40 -15.92 -14.05
N ALA A 76 3.64 -14.59 -14.08
CA ALA A 76 4.79 -13.99 -13.40
C ALA A 76 4.39 -12.85 -12.46
N VAL A 77 4.94 -12.87 -11.24
CA VAL A 77 4.72 -11.90 -10.18
C VAL A 77 6.06 -11.32 -9.72
N LEU A 78 6.19 -10.00 -9.77
CA LEU A 78 7.30 -9.24 -9.19
C LEU A 78 6.97 -8.93 -7.73
N THR A 79 7.95 -9.10 -6.83
CA THR A 79 7.81 -8.84 -5.38
C THR A 79 9.16 -8.42 -4.79
N ALA A 80 9.20 -8.16 -3.47
CA ALA A 80 10.45 -7.90 -2.78
C ALA A 80 11.27 -9.18 -2.56
N GLY A 81 12.59 -9.06 -2.60
CA GLY A 81 13.51 -10.18 -2.43
C GLY A 81 13.41 -10.85 -1.05
N HIS A 82 13.29 -10.04 0.01
CA HIS A 82 13.14 -10.55 1.38
C HIS A 82 11.85 -11.36 1.59
N CYS A 83 10.84 -11.20 0.72
CA CYS A 83 9.61 -12.03 0.73
C CYS A 83 9.84 -13.45 0.22
N VAL A 84 10.97 -13.69 -0.44
CA VAL A 84 11.32 -14.96 -1.09
C VAL A 84 12.56 -15.59 -0.44
N ALA A 85 13.48 -14.77 0.02
CA ALA A 85 14.74 -15.22 0.61
C ALA A 85 14.51 -16.00 1.91
N GLY A 86 15.20 -17.12 2.07
CA GLY A 86 15.19 -17.91 3.31
C GLY A 86 13.87 -18.60 3.66
N VAL A 87 12.86 -18.54 2.77
CA VAL A 87 11.58 -19.24 2.97
C VAL A 87 11.52 -20.55 2.17
N GLY A 88 10.89 -21.59 2.73
CA GLY A 88 10.74 -22.88 2.08
C GLY A 88 9.86 -22.79 0.83
N GLU A 89 8.74 -22.08 0.92
CA GLU A 89 7.73 -21.99 -0.11
C GLU A 89 7.06 -20.62 -0.15
N ASN A 90 6.68 -20.19 -1.36
CA ASN A 90 5.77 -19.06 -1.60
C ASN A 90 4.50 -19.53 -2.29
N ARG A 91 3.38 -18.89 -2.00
CA ARG A 91 2.12 -19.03 -2.71
C ARG A 91 1.62 -17.65 -3.14
N VAL A 92 1.11 -17.56 -4.36
CA VAL A 92 0.40 -16.37 -4.80
C VAL A 92 -1.06 -16.49 -4.37
N HIS A 93 -1.53 -15.59 -3.54
CA HIS A 93 -2.88 -15.62 -3.00
C HIS A 93 -3.76 -14.53 -3.60
N TYR A 94 -4.96 -14.94 -3.95
CA TYR A 94 -6.07 -14.07 -4.36
C TYR A 94 -7.42 -14.71 -3.97
N ARG A 95 -8.51 -13.98 -4.15
CA ARG A 95 -9.85 -14.55 -4.03
C ARG A 95 -10.42 -14.83 -5.41
N ASP A 96 -11.10 -15.96 -5.61
CA ASP A 96 -11.83 -16.25 -6.85
C ASP A 96 -13.09 -15.36 -7.00
N GLU A 97 -13.86 -15.57 -8.06
CA GLU A 97 -15.08 -14.82 -8.36
C GLU A 97 -16.18 -15.02 -7.31
N THR A 98 -16.11 -16.11 -6.56
CA THR A 98 -17.03 -16.41 -5.44
C THR A 98 -16.53 -15.91 -4.09
N GLY A 99 -15.36 -15.23 -4.07
CA GLY A 99 -14.72 -14.70 -2.86
C GLY A 99 -13.92 -15.76 -2.07
N ARG A 100 -13.78 -17.00 -2.56
CA ARG A 100 -13.02 -18.05 -1.89
C ARG A 100 -11.50 -17.80 -2.07
N PRO A 101 -10.69 -18.10 -1.05
CA PRO A 101 -9.24 -17.96 -1.13
C PRO A 101 -8.65 -19.00 -2.10
N VAL A 102 -7.76 -18.55 -2.98
CA VAL A 102 -6.95 -19.39 -3.86
C VAL A 102 -5.48 -19.21 -3.49
N LEU A 103 -4.74 -20.30 -3.46
CA LEU A 103 -3.30 -20.36 -3.20
C LEU A 103 -2.61 -20.96 -4.43
N ALA A 104 -2.27 -20.12 -5.41
CA ALA A 104 -1.59 -20.56 -6.60
C ALA A 104 -0.15 -20.98 -6.29
N GLU A 105 0.25 -22.17 -6.78
CA GLU A 105 1.58 -22.72 -6.59
C GLU A 105 2.62 -21.96 -7.40
N THR A 106 3.82 -21.82 -6.86
CA THR A 106 4.97 -21.29 -7.58
C THR A 106 5.78 -22.44 -8.21
N ALA A 107 6.07 -22.32 -9.52
CA ALA A 107 6.94 -23.23 -10.26
C ALA A 107 8.42 -22.80 -10.16
N ALA A 108 8.68 -21.49 -10.07
CA ALA A 108 10.02 -20.95 -9.92
C ALA A 108 10.03 -19.69 -9.06
N ARG A 109 11.15 -19.46 -8.41
CA ARG A 109 11.44 -18.29 -7.57
C ARG A 109 12.85 -17.81 -7.90
N LEU A 110 12.99 -16.57 -8.29
CA LEU A 110 14.29 -16.01 -8.64
C LEU A 110 14.54 -14.71 -7.88
N LEU A 111 15.52 -14.73 -7.00
CA LEU A 111 16.03 -13.53 -6.32
C LEU A 111 16.90 -12.72 -7.27
N HIS A 112 16.86 -11.40 -7.14
CA HIS A 112 17.82 -10.55 -7.82
C HIS A 112 19.27 -10.92 -7.39
N PRO A 113 20.24 -11.08 -8.33
CA PRO A 113 21.60 -11.53 -7.98
C PRO A 113 22.35 -10.58 -7.03
N ALA A 114 21.96 -9.30 -6.98
CA ALA A 114 22.49 -8.33 -6.03
C ALA A 114 21.61 -8.16 -4.78
N TYR A 115 20.75 -9.13 -4.45
CA TYR A 115 20.04 -9.14 -3.17
C TYR A 115 21.01 -9.51 -2.04
N ASP A 116 21.01 -8.69 -0.99
CA ASP A 116 21.75 -8.92 0.25
C ASP A 116 20.81 -8.72 1.44
N GLY A 117 20.45 -9.81 2.13
CA GLY A 117 19.55 -9.78 3.29
C GLY A 117 20.11 -9.06 4.50
N ASP A 118 21.43 -8.87 4.55
CA ASP A 118 22.14 -8.19 5.64
C ASP A 118 22.46 -6.71 5.34
N ALA A 119 22.05 -6.21 4.18
CA ALA A 119 22.42 -4.88 3.68
C ALA A 119 22.13 -3.74 4.66
N ILE A 120 21.00 -3.81 5.39
CA ILE A 120 20.65 -2.78 6.38
C ILE A 120 21.65 -2.81 7.55
N ARG A 121 22.01 -3.99 8.03
CA ARG A 121 22.94 -4.20 9.14
C ARG A 121 24.38 -3.90 8.73
N GLY A 122 24.74 -4.38 7.55
CA GLY A 122 26.07 -4.20 6.95
C GLY A 122 26.28 -2.82 6.31
N ARG A 123 25.22 -2.02 6.17
CA ARG A 123 25.23 -0.73 5.41
C ARG A 123 25.75 -0.93 3.99
N THR A 124 25.42 -2.06 3.38
CA THR A 124 25.78 -2.43 2.02
C THR A 124 24.64 -2.13 1.04
N ARG A 125 24.91 -2.31 -0.23
CA ARG A 125 23.93 -2.14 -1.31
C ARG A 125 23.17 -3.44 -1.53
N SER A 126 21.85 -3.38 -1.60
CA SER A 126 20.98 -4.51 -1.95
C SER A 126 19.95 -4.10 -2.99
N ILE A 127 19.63 -5.00 -3.89
CA ILE A 127 18.48 -4.89 -4.79
C ILE A 127 17.42 -5.88 -4.29
N ASP A 128 16.53 -5.38 -3.44
CA ASP A 128 15.51 -6.18 -2.76
C ASP A 128 14.33 -6.50 -3.70
N LEU A 129 14.60 -7.30 -4.73
CA LEU A 129 13.63 -7.77 -5.72
C LEU A 129 13.66 -9.27 -5.90
N ALA A 130 12.50 -9.85 -6.24
CA ALA A 130 12.35 -11.22 -6.69
C ALA A 130 11.25 -11.34 -7.74
N LEU A 131 11.37 -12.35 -8.61
CA LEU A 131 10.33 -12.79 -9.52
C LEU A 131 9.87 -14.20 -9.12
N LEU A 132 8.56 -14.38 -9.09
CA LEU A 132 7.89 -15.67 -8.89
C LEU A 132 7.21 -16.07 -10.19
N ARG A 133 7.37 -17.33 -10.63
CA ARG A 133 6.55 -17.92 -11.68
C ARG A 133 5.51 -18.81 -11.06
N THR A 134 4.23 -18.61 -11.36
CA THR A 134 3.18 -19.54 -10.96
C THR A 134 3.17 -20.78 -11.85
N ARG A 135 2.70 -21.91 -11.32
CA ARG A 135 2.62 -23.16 -12.09
C ARG A 135 1.61 -23.05 -13.23
N GLU A 136 0.48 -22.42 -12.95
CA GLU A 136 -0.56 -22.11 -13.92
C GLU A 136 -0.71 -20.59 -14.07
N PRO A 137 -1.16 -20.11 -15.24
CA PRO A 137 -1.48 -18.69 -15.41
C PRO A 137 -2.50 -18.21 -14.38
N LEU A 138 -2.32 -17.00 -13.92
CA LEU A 138 -3.30 -16.31 -13.07
C LEU A 138 -4.57 -16.02 -13.88
N PRO A 139 -5.76 -15.93 -13.22
CA PRO A 139 -7.00 -15.59 -13.91
C PRO A 139 -6.91 -14.31 -14.75
N ALA A 140 -7.57 -14.29 -15.90
CA ALA A 140 -7.51 -13.19 -16.89
C ALA A 140 -7.91 -11.81 -16.35
N ARG A 141 -8.61 -11.74 -15.21
CA ARG A 141 -8.90 -10.47 -14.53
C ARG A 141 -7.65 -9.77 -13.97
N PHE A 142 -6.54 -10.52 -13.78
CA PHE A 142 -5.26 -9.93 -13.42
C PHE A 142 -4.56 -9.43 -14.69
N VAL A 143 -4.53 -8.11 -14.84
CA VAL A 143 -3.90 -7.46 -15.99
C VAL A 143 -2.44 -7.21 -15.65
N PRO A 144 -1.48 -7.71 -16.44
CA PRO A 144 -0.07 -7.39 -16.23
C PRO A 144 0.16 -5.89 -16.18
N ALA A 145 0.85 -5.43 -15.14
CA ALA A 145 1.15 -4.02 -14.92
C ALA A 145 2.06 -3.47 -16.02
N THR A 146 1.87 -2.21 -16.35
CA THR A 146 2.89 -1.45 -17.07
C THR A 146 3.97 -1.03 -16.08
N LEU A 147 5.21 -1.36 -16.38
CA LEU A 147 6.39 -0.92 -15.63
C LEU A 147 6.91 0.40 -16.21
N SER A 148 7.69 1.14 -15.44
CA SER A 148 8.28 2.39 -15.87
C SER A 148 9.75 2.47 -15.45
N ALA A 149 10.57 2.97 -16.36
CA ALA A 149 11.97 3.29 -16.09
C ALA A 149 12.15 4.72 -15.58
N ALA A 150 11.07 5.44 -15.29
CA ALA A 150 11.13 6.80 -14.80
C ALA A 150 11.93 6.89 -13.47
N MET A 151 12.59 8.05 -13.31
CA MET A 151 13.33 8.41 -12.10
C MET A 151 12.56 9.52 -11.38
N PRO A 152 11.77 9.19 -10.36
CA PRO A 152 10.98 10.18 -9.62
C PRO A 152 11.87 11.24 -8.96
N ARG A 153 11.36 12.47 -8.88
CA ARG A 153 12.08 13.62 -8.32
C ARG A 153 11.55 13.99 -6.94
N ALA A 154 12.37 14.58 -6.12
CA ALA A 154 11.96 15.12 -4.82
C ALA A 154 10.73 16.03 -4.95
N GLY A 155 9.77 15.85 -4.04
CA GLY A 155 8.47 16.53 -4.03
C GLY A 155 7.40 15.88 -4.92
N GLN A 156 7.74 14.97 -5.81
CA GLN A 156 6.79 14.28 -6.66
C GLN A 156 5.91 13.32 -5.84
N GLY A 157 4.59 13.33 -6.10
CA GLY A 157 3.66 12.39 -5.48
C GLY A 157 3.63 11.04 -6.19
N LEU A 158 3.87 9.97 -5.45
CA LEU A 158 3.73 8.59 -5.94
C LEU A 158 2.68 7.85 -5.12
N THR A 159 1.96 6.93 -5.74
CA THR A 159 1.02 6.06 -5.03
C THR A 159 1.74 4.79 -4.57
N LEU A 160 1.88 4.64 -3.25
CA LEU A 160 2.22 3.36 -2.63
C LEU A 160 0.96 2.53 -2.50
N ALA A 161 0.98 1.25 -2.88
CA ALA A 161 -0.16 0.37 -2.72
C ALA A 161 0.23 -1.06 -2.33
N GLY A 162 -0.69 -1.76 -1.61
CA GLY A 162 -0.40 -3.11 -1.12
C GLY A 162 -1.54 -3.71 -0.29
N TYR A 163 -1.28 -4.89 0.24
CA TYR A 163 -2.18 -5.68 1.08
C TYR A 163 -1.79 -5.67 2.57
N GLY A 164 -0.87 -4.80 2.95
CA GLY A 164 -0.34 -4.74 4.30
C GLY A 164 -1.32 -4.30 5.37
N ALA A 165 -0.85 -4.22 6.61
CA ALA A 165 -1.64 -3.80 7.75
C ALA A 165 -1.99 -2.30 7.71
N ALA A 166 -3.18 -1.97 8.22
CA ALA A 166 -3.65 -0.59 8.38
C ALA A 166 -2.91 0.18 9.46
N ARG A 167 -2.37 -0.52 10.42
CA ARG A 167 -1.67 0.00 11.59
C ARG A 167 -0.70 -1.06 12.09
N GLY A 168 0.37 -0.64 12.74
CA GLY A 168 1.29 -1.55 13.39
C GLY A 168 0.57 -2.49 14.35
N GLY A 169 0.86 -3.80 14.24
CA GLY A 169 0.25 -4.84 15.07
C GLY A 169 -1.17 -5.28 14.67
N ASP A 170 -1.87 -4.57 13.78
CA ASP A 170 -3.23 -4.95 13.34
C ASP A 170 -3.21 -5.96 12.19
N ARG A 171 -2.91 -7.22 12.50
CA ARG A 171 -2.89 -8.31 11.51
C ARG A 171 -4.27 -8.58 10.86
N ARG A 172 -5.38 -8.18 11.48
CA ARG A 172 -6.74 -8.41 10.95
C ARG A 172 -7.05 -7.51 9.74
N SER A 173 -6.34 -6.40 9.61
CA SER A 173 -6.47 -5.48 8.47
C SER A 173 -5.69 -5.90 7.24
N ILE A 174 -4.79 -6.89 7.34
CA ILE A 174 -4.03 -7.46 6.23
C ILE A 174 -4.98 -8.14 5.23
N GLY A 175 -4.64 -8.09 3.93
CA GLY A 175 -5.37 -8.78 2.87
C GLY A 175 -6.42 -7.94 2.17
N ARG A 176 -6.50 -6.65 2.49
CA ARG A 176 -7.30 -5.67 1.74
C ARG A 176 -6.35 -4.78 0.94
N TYR A 177 -6.61 -4.60 -0.36
CA TYR A 177 -5.78 -3.76 -1.21
C TYR A 177 -6.05 -2.28 -0.94
N ARG A 178 -4.98 -1.53 -0.73
CA ARG A 178 -5.05 -0.11 -0.34
C ARG A 178 -3.91 0.68 -0.94
N GLY A 179 -4.10 2.00 -1.02
CA GLY A 179 -3.05 2.90 -1.49
C GLY A 179 -3.13 4.28 -0.88
N ALA A 180 -1.97 4.93 -0.80
CA ALA A 180 -1.82 6.32 -0.40
C ALA A 180 -0.80 7.02 -1.28
N THR A 181 -0.98 8.33 -1.47
CA THR A 181 0.00 9.16 -2.14
C THR A 181 1.01 9.68 -1.12
N LEU A 182 2.28 9.43 -1.39
CA LEU A 182 3.41 9.91 -0.60
C LEU A 182 4.31 10.78 -1.48
N ALA A 183 4.89 11.82 -0.92
CA ALA A 183 5.87 12.65 -1.62
C ALA A 183 7.26 11.98 -1.61
N VAL A 184 7.93 12.02 -2.74
CA VAL A 184 9.34 11.62 -2.84
C VAL A 184 10.21 12.56 -2.00
N VAL A 185 11.08 11.98 -1.19
CA VAL A 185 12.05 12.68 -0.35
C VAL A 185 13.45 12.10 -0.55
N GLU A 186 14.46 12.87 -0.25
CA GLU A 186 15.87 12.47 -0.41
C GLU A 186 16.66 12.61 0.90
N PRO A 187 16.26 11.89 1.97
CA PRO A 187 16.87 12.07 3.30
C PRO A 187 18.34 11.67 3.36
N TYR A 188 18.81 10.88 2.38
CA TYR A 188 20.19 10.39 2.27
C TYR A 188 20.85 10.83 0.94
N GLY A 189 20.30 11.87 0.29
CA GLY A 189 20.68 12.30 -1.04
C GLY A 189 20.04 11.46 -2.17
N PRO A 190 20.29 11.87 -3.45
CA PRO A 190 19.71 11.19 -4.60
C PRO A 190 20.25 9.77 -4.75
N SER A 191 19.38 8.84 -5.11
CA SER A 191 19.73 7.44 -5.37
C SER A 191 19.31 7.03 -6.77
N ARG A 192 20.14 6.20 -7.41
CA ARG A 192 19.80 5.58 -8.71
C ARG A 192 19.11 4.24 -8.59
N ILE A 193 18.98 3.68 -7.38
CA ILE A 193 18.39 2.36 -7.16
C ILE A 193 17.23 2.39 -6.18
N LEU A 194 17.09 3.45 -5.39
CA LEU A 194 16.09 3.58 -4.35
C LEU A 194 15.23 4.82 -4.57
N VAL A 195 13.97 4.74 -4.20
CA VAL A 195 13.11 5.90 -3.97
C VAL A 195 12.69 5.90 -2.50
N TRP A 196 12.75 7.08 -1.88
CA TRP A 196 12.25 7.29 -0.53
C TRP A 196 11.01 8.17 -0.59
N MET A 197 10.01 7.83 0.20
CA MET A 197 8.74 8.55 0.19
C MET A 197 8.23 8.73 1.61
N GLN A 198 7.54 9.85 1.84
CA GLN A 198 6.93 10.16 3.12
C GLN A 198 5.67 11.00 2.93
N ALA A 199 4.70 10.83 3.84
CA ALA A 199 3.58 11.73 4.01
C ALA A 199 3.17 11.76 5.49
N PRO A 200 2.62 12.87 6.00
CA PRO A 200 2.08 12.92 7.36
C PRO A 200 0.96 11.91 7.54
N GLY A 201 1.10 11.00 8.51
CA GLY A 201 0.08 10.01 8.86
C GLY A 201 -0.18 8.93 7.80
N ALA A 202 0.69 8.80 6.78
CA ALA A 202 0.57 7.76 5.77
C ALA A 202 1.93 7.13 5.44
N GLY A 203 1.93 5.85 5.07
CA GLY A 203 3.15 5.12 4.69
C GLY A 203 2.96 3.61 4.70
N GLY A 204 3.99 2.88 4.30
CA GLY A 204 4.00 1.42 4.29
C GLY A 204 3.85 0.79 5.66
N CYS A 205 3.44 -0.47 5.69
CA CYS A 205 3.33 -1.30 6.89
C CYS A 205 3.68 -2.76 6.54
N GLN A 206 3.69 -3.64 7.55
CA GLN A 206 3.91 -5.07 7.35
C GLN A 206 2.91 -5.65 6.36
N GLY A 207 3.41 -6.32 5.31
CA GLY A 207 2.62 -6.89 4.22
C GLY A 207 2.56 -6.04 2.95
N ASP A 208 2.98 -4.76 2.98
CA ASP A 208 3.09 -3.92 1.79
C ASP A 208 4.37 -4.18 0.99
N SER A 209 5.36 -4.82 1.59
CA SER A 209 6.59 -5.29 0.91
C SER A 209 6.24 -6.04 -0.37
N GLY A 210 6.89 -5.70 -1.48
CA GLY A 210 6.61 -6.27 -2.79
C GLY A 210 5.44 -5.61 -3.55
N GLY A 211 4.72 -4.69 -2.90
CA GLY A 211 3.64 -3.92 -3.52
C GLY A 211 4.14 -2.83 -4.47
N PRO A 212 3.25 -2.37 -5.38
CA PRO A 212 3.62 -1.37 -6.38
C PRO A 212 3.75 0.04 -5.77
N ILE A 213 4.73 0.75 -6.25
CA ILE A 213 4.85 2.21 -6.15
C ILE A 213 4.62 2.76 -7.56
N LEU A 214 3.56 3.56 -7.73
CA LEU A 214 3.06 3.94 -9.05
C LEU A 214 3.19 5.45 -9.29
N GLU A 215 3.49 5.79 -10.54
CA GLU A 215 3.39 7.11 -11.12
C GLU A 215 2.43 7.05 -12.32
N GLY A 216 1.34 7.83 -12.30
CA GLY A 216 0.39 7.88 -13.41
C GLY A 216 -0.19 6.51 -13.83
N GLY A 217 -0.24 5.53 -12.92
CA GLY A 217 -0.72 4.17 -13.20
C GLY A 217 0.36 3.17 -13.62
N ALA A 218 1.58 3.61 -13.94
CA ALA A 218 2.72 2.72 -14.21
C ALA A 218 3.53 2.47 -12.93
N VAL A 219 4.07 1.26 -12.78
CA VAL A 219 4.89 0.89 -11.62
C VAL A 219 6.32 1.36 -11.84
N VAL A 220 6.78 2.31 -11.03
CA VAL A 220 8.16 2.85 -11.07
C VAL A 220 9.08 2.17 -10.07
N ALA A 221 8.53 1.61 -8.99
CA ALA A 221 9.31 0.93 -7.96
C ALA A 221 8.48 -0.14 -7.23
N VAL A 222 9.17 -1.00 -6.48
CA VAL A 222 8.60 -2.03 -5.60
C VAL A 222 8.88 -1.65 -4.15
N ALA A 223 7.84 -1.64 -3.31
CA ALA A 223 7.98 -1.37 -1.88
C ALA A 223 8.86 -2.41 -1.19
N ALA A 224 9.86 -1.97 -0.43
CA ALA A 224 10.86 -2.84 0.17
C ALA A 224 10.95 -2.68 1.69
N TRP A 225 10.93 -1.46 2.21
CA TRP A 225 11.19 -1.22 3.63
C TRP A 225 10.45 0.01 4.15
N VAL A 226 10.18 0.02 5.44
CA VAL A 226 9.56 1.15 6.14
C VAL A 226 10.26 1.39 7.48
N LYS A 227 10.52 2.65 7.79
CA LYS A 227 11.03 3.08 9.09
C LYS A 227 9.90 3.05 10.13
N ASP A 228 10.27 2.76 11.39
CA ASP A 228 9.36 2.84 12.56
C ASP A 228 8.14 1.90 12.47
N ALA A 229 8.35 0.71 11.89
CA ALA A 229 7.38 -0.38 11.75
C ALA A 229 6.19 -0.10 10.81
N CYS A 230 5.56 1.07 10.82
CA CYS A 230 4.42 1.43 9.95
C CYS A 230 4.24 2.94 9.84
N GLY A 231 3.84 3.40 8.65
CA GLY A 231 3.46 4.81 8.42
C GLY A 231 4.62 5.80 8.38
N GLY A 232 5.86 5.31 8.51
CA GLY A 232 7.05 6.14 8.47
C GLY A 232 7.64 6.31 7.07
N LEU A 233 8.89 6.77 7.02
CA LEU A 233 9.66 6.87 5.79
C LEU A 233 9.66 5.51 5.07
N THR A 234 9.15 5.47 3.84
CA THR A 234 8.99 4.25 3.05
C THR A 234 10.01 4.23 1.92
N GLN A 235 10.65 3.06 1.73
CA GLN A 235 11.64 2.83 0.67
C GLN A 235 11.06 1.91 -0.40
N GLY A 236 11.39 2.20 -1.67
CA GLY A 236 11.15 1.32 -2.80
C GLY A 236 12.40 1.11 -3.65
N ILE A 237 12.44 -0.02 -4.35
CA ILE A 237 13.48 -0.33 -5.34
C ILE A 237 13.00 0.15 -6.71
N LEU A 238 13.74 1.07 -7.33
CA LEU A 238 13.47 1.61 -8.66
C LEU A 238 13.63 0.52 -9.73
N LEU A 239 12.65 0.41 -10.65
CA LEU A 239 12.61 -0.63 -11.66
C LEU A 239 13.47 -0.32 -12.89
N GLY A 240 13.60 0.95 -13.27
CA GLY A 240 14.39 1.34 -14.45
C GLY A 240 15.77 0.71 -14.49
N PRO A 241 16.60 0.84 -13.43
CA PRO A 241 17.94 0.22 -13.37
C PRO A 241 17.91 -1.31 -13.33
N GLN A 242 16.76 -1.95 -13.09
CA GLN A 242 16.60 -3.41 -12.99
C GLN A 242 15.93 -4.01 -14.24
N ARG A 243 15.63 -3.16 -15.25
CA ARG A 243 14.92 -3.56 -16.46
C ARG A 243 15.56 -4.77 -17.13
N ASP A 244 16.85 -4.74 -17.36
CA ASP A 244 17.58 -5.84 -18.02
C ASP A 244 17.46 -7.18 -17.28
N TRP A 245 17.47 -7.14 -15.94
CA TRP A 245 17.29 -8.36 -15.14
C TRP A 245 15.84 -8.87 -15.24
N ILE A 246 14.86 -7.97 -15.14
CA ILE A 246 13.43 -8.30 -15.25
C ILE A 246 13.17 -8.93 -16.63
N ASP A 247 13.59 -8.25 -17.70
CA ASP A 247 13.31 -8.66 -19.08
C ASP A 247 14.00 -10.01 -19.41
N ARG A 248 15.28 -10.19 -19.01
CA ARG A 248 15.97 -11.48 -19.21
C ARG A 248 15.32 -12.62 -18.43
N THR A 249 14.88 -12.37 -17.22
CA THR A 249 14.22 -13.41 -16.41
C THR A 249 12.91 -13.83 -17.03
N LEU A 250 12.07 -12.87 -17.41
CA LEU A 250 10.78 -13.14 -18.04
C LEU A 250 10.95 -13.82 -19.40
N ALA A 251 11.92 -13.38 -20.23
CA ALA A 251 12.24 -14.02 -21.50
C ALA A 251 12.66 -15.49 -21.33
N GLY A 252 13.44 -15.81 -20.28
CA GLY A 252 13.78 -17.18 -19.92
C GLY A 252 12.57 -18.04 -19.52
N TRP A 253 11.45 -17.41 -19.19
CA TRP A 253 10.17 -18.08 -18.92
C TRP A 253 9.19 -18.03 -20.10
N GLY A 254 9.59 -17.47 -21.24
CA GLY A 254 8.75 -17.28 -22.42
C GLY A 254 7.74 -16.14 -22.28
N ALA A 255 8.00 -15.19 -21.39
CA ALA A 255 7.15 -14.04 -21.09
C ALA A 255 7.89 -12.71 -21.33
N SER A 256 7.17 -11.60 -21.25
CA SER A 256 7.74 -10.25 -21.36
C SER A 256 7.01 -9.27 -20.45
N ALA A 257 7.73 -8.28 -19.92
CA ALA A 257 7.13 -7.16 -19.22
C ALA A 257 6.60 -6.10 -20.22
N ARG A 258 5.67 -5.28 -19.75
CA ARG A 258 5.19 -4.08 -20.44
C ARG A 258 5.88 -2.88 -19.82
N TRP A 259 6.56 -2.05 -20.62
CA TRP A 259 7.26 -0.83 -20.17
C TRP A 259 6.66 0.42 -20.77
#